data_ea18eb71754369bc69eaa00500aedb4f
#
_entry.id   ea18eb71754369bc69eaa00500aedb4f
#
_cell.length_a   1.000
_cell.length_b   1.000
_cell.length_c   1.000
_cell.angle_alpha   90.00
_cell.angle_beta   90.00
_cell.angle_gamma   90.00
#
_symmetry.space_group_name_H-M   'P 1'
#
loop_
_entity.id
_entity.type
_entity.pdbx_description
1 polymer ?
#
loop_
_entity_poly.entity_id
_entity_poly.type
_entity_poly.pdbx_seq_one_letter_code
_entity_poly.pdbx_strand_id
1 'polypeptide(L)'
;MSAQPAYFVFDIESVADPALVSKVHYAGKVPPDESIQKYREELLEQHHSDFIPYTFQVPISIAVAKVAADFALLDLVILDEPTFRPHEICSKFWRGWQAYNKPTLVSFNGRGFDIPMLELAAFRFGISLPQWFAMDTRSFDQPRYRYNTKSHIDLYDILTNHGATRFVGGLNLAASLLGKPGKLDTQGFMVQDMFNDGKLAEINDYCRCDVLDTYFVFLRTMVLVGNLSLTKEQSLVKNTRDWIERQSEAIPIYQQYLANWGDWRNPWETAE
;
A
#
# COMPACT_ATOMS: atom_id res chain seq x y z
N MET A 1 5.55 -16.19 -23.40
CA MET A 1 5.57 -14.77 -22.96
C MET A 1 5.02 -14.77 -21.56
N SER A 2 5.74 -14.20 -20.59
CA SER A 2 5.20 -14.03 -19.24
C SER A 2 3.96 -13.12 -19.32
N ALA A 3 2.90 -13.45 -18.56
CA ALA A 3 1.69 -12.63 -18.51
C ALA A 3 2.06 -11.20 -18.07
N GLN A 4 1.57 -10.19 -18.79
CA GLN A 4 1.79 -8.81 -18.39
C GLN A 4 0.80 -8.44 -17.29
N PRO A 5 1.22 -7.70 -16.24
CA PRO A 5 0.33 -7.24 -15.20
C PRO A 5 -0.65 -6.18 -15.76
N ALA A 6 -1.92 -6.35 -15.42
CA ALA A 6 -2.98 -5.38 -15.68
C ALA A 6 -3.21 -4.46 -14.46
N TYR A 7 -2.82 -4.92 -13.27
CA TYR A 7 -2.94 -4.16 -12.02
C TYR A 7 -1.64 -4.22 -11.24
N PHE A 8 -1.33 -3.11 -10.55
CA PHE A 8 -0.34 -3.04 -9.48
C PHE A 8 -1.08 -2.78 -8.17
N VAL A 9 -1.21 -3.82 -7.35
CA VAL A 9 -1.66 -3.67 -5.97
C VAL A 9 -0.45 -3.30 -5.13
N PHE A 10 -0.49 -2.20 -4.41
CA PHE A 10 0.69 -1.68 -3.72
C PHE A 10 0.35 -1.04 -2.38
N ASP A 11 1.35 -1.00 -1.53
CA ASP A 11 1.36 -0.32 -0.24
C ASP A 11 2.72 0.30 0.01
N ILE A 12 2.78 1.30 0.91
CA ILE A 12 3.98 2.09 1.19
C ILE A 12 4.19 2.22 2.69
N GLU A 13 5.41 1.92 3.13
CA GLU A 13 5.87 2.32 4.45
C GLU A 13 6.76 3.56 4.37
N SER A 14 6.58 4.46 5.32
CA SER A 14 7.24 5.75 5.32
C SER A 14 7.67 6.18 6.71
N VAL A 15 8.65 7.06 6.75
CA VAL A 15 9.14 7.69 7.99
C VAL A 15 9.18 9.19 7.85
N ALA A 16 9.00 9.90 8.95
CA ALA A 16 9.18 11.34 8.98
C ALA A 16 10.66 11.71 8.80
N ASP A 17 10.92 12.76 8.02
CA ASP A 17 12.24 13.33 7.82
C ASP A 17 12.59 14.32 8.95
N PRO A 18 13.49 13.97 9.88
CA PRO A 18 13.78 14.81 11.03
C PRO A 18 14.39 16.16 10.64
N ALA A 19 15.18 16.21 9.56
CA ALA A 19 15.76 17.46 9.09
C ALA A 19 14.68 18.41 8.52
N LEU A 20 13.69 17.85 7.82
CA LEU A 20 12.57 18.61 7.27
C LEU A 20 11.67 19.14 8.38
N VAL A 21 11.34 18.31 9.38
CA VAL A 21 10.54 18.72 10.54
C VAL A 21 11.26 19.82 11.31
N SER A 22 12.54 19.66 11.65
CA SER A 22 13.35 20.68 12.31
C SER A 22 13.33 22.00 11.54
N LYS A 23 13.60 21.95 10.25
CA LYS A 23 13.73 23.15 9.41
C LYS A 23 12.42 23.87 9.18
N VAL A 24 11.34 23.14 8.87
CA VAL A 24 10.08 23.74 8.41
C VAL A 24 9.12 23.96 9.58
N HIS A 25 8.88 22.96 10.42
CA HIS A 25 7.93 23.08 11.52
C HIS A 25 8.51 23.92 12.66
N TYR A 26 9.78 23.72 13.02
CA TYR A 26 10.42 24.43 14.11
C TYR A 26 11.32 25.62 13.68
N ALA A 27 11.39 25.93 12.39
CA ALA A 27 12.28 26.99 11.88
C ALA A 27 13.75 26.85 12.34
N GLY A 28 14.22 25.60 12.47
CA GLY A 28 15.58 25.26 12.92
C GLY A 28 15.84 25.41 14.43
N LYS A 29 14.83 25.69 15.23
CA LYS A 29 14.97 25.90 16.69
C LYS A 29 15.04 24.61 17.51
N VAL A 30 14.63 23.48 16.92
CA VAL A 30 14.70 22.14 17.53
C VAL A 30 15.65 21.31 16.69
N PRO A 31 16.64 20.63 17.30
CA PRO A 31 17.55 19.75 16.57
C PRO A 31 16.80 18.62 15.84
N PRO A 32 17.32 18.11 14.70
CA PRO A 32 16.67 17.04 13.95
C PRO A 32 16.40 15.78 14.77
N ASP A 33 17.33 15.36 15.61
CA ASP A 33 17.24 14.18 16.48
C ASP A 33 16.14 14.26 17.54
N GLU A 34 15.76 15.48 17.96
CA GLU A 34 14.66 15.71 18.90
C GLU A 34 13.32 16.05 18.19
N SER A 35 13.38 16.45 16.92
CA SER A 35 12.25 17.09 16.23
C SER A 35 11.05 16.17 16.01
N ILE A 36 11.27 14.89 15.71
CA ILE A 36 10.22 13.91 15.48
C ILE A 36 9.43 13.64 16.74
N GLN A 37 10.14 13.33 17.85
CA GLN A 37 9.48 13.02 19.12
C GLN A 37 8.67 14.21 19.62
N LYS A 38 9.24 15.40 19.58
CA LYS A 38 8.56 16.62 20.00
C LYS A 38 7.34 16.92 19.16
N TYR A 39 7.39 16.72 17.83
CA TYR A 39 6.24 16.95 16.94
C TYR A 39 5.13 15.94 17.21
N ARG A 40 5.46 14.66 17.44
CA ARG A 40 4.48 13.64 17.82
C ARG A 40 3.76 14.00 19.14
N GLU A 41 4.49 14.47 20.16
CA GLU A 41 3.93 14.93 21.42
C GLU A 41 2.96 16.11 21.21
N GLU A 42 3.36 17.13 20.46
CA GLU A 42 2.49 18.27 20.12
C GLU A 42 1.22 17.85 19.36
N LEU A 43 1.34 16.95 18.38
CA LEU A 43 0.20 16.42 17.64
C LEU A 43 -0.74 15.62 18.53
N LEU A 44 -0.21 14.82 19.45
CA LEU A 44 -0.99 14.04 20.39
C LEU A 44 -1.81 14.95 21.32
N GLU A 45 -1.21 16.02 21.84
CA GLU A 45 -1.88 17.01 22.68
C GLU A 45 -2.96 17.79 21.91
N GLN A 46 -2.69 18.18 20.66
CA GLN A 46 -3.59 19.05 19.89
C GLN A 46 -4.69 18.26 19.15
N HIS A 47 -4.39 17.06 18.68
CA HIS A 47 -5.25 16.30 17.75
C HIS A 47 -5.60 14.90 18.23
N HIS A 48 -5.13 14.47 19.41
CA HIS A 48 -5.29 13.10 19.93
C HIS A 48 -4.74 12.01 18.97
N SER A 49 -3.75 12.37 18.16
CA SER A 49 -3.06 11.51 17.22
C SER A 49 -1.63 12.00 17.07
N ASP A 50 -0.66 11.12 17.15
CA ASP A 50 0.76 11.43 17.01
C ASP A 50 1.24 11.29 15.55
N PHE A 51 0.31 11.09 14.60
CA PHE A 51 0.62 10.87 13.20
C PHE A 51 1.14 12.13 12.51
N ILE A 52 2.42 12.13 12.16
CA ILE A 52 3.06 13.22 11.43
C ILE A 52 2.53 13.24 9.99
N PRO A 53 2.07 14.40 9.46
CA PRO A 53 1.53 14.51 8.12
C PRO A 53 2.49 13.97 7.04
N TYR A 54 1.93 13.33 5.98
CA TYR A 54 2.71 12.73 4.88
C TYR A 54 3.66 13.73 4.21
N THR A 55 3.36 15.02 4.30
CA THR A 55 4.20 16.10 3.72
C THR A 55 5.59 16.20 4.35
N PHE A 56 5.77 15.65 5.54
CA PHE A 56 7.06 15.52 6.22
C PHE A 56 7.67 14.13 6.12
N GLN A 57 7.06 13.21 5.38
CA GLN A 57 7.50 11.83 5.30
C GLN A 57 8.22 11.51 3.98
N VAL A 58 8.99 10.43 4.02
CA VAL A 58 9.66 9.85 2.85
C VAL A 58 9.34 8.35 2.77
N PRO A 59 9.07 7.79 1.57
CA PRO A 59 8.86 6.37 1.41
C PRO A 59 10.17 5.62 1.65
N ILE A 60 10.12 4.56 2.46
CA ILE A 60 11.27 3.71 2.78
C ILE A 60 11.08 2.26 2.37
N SER A 61 9.84 1.82 2.16
CA SER A 61 9.49 0.53 1.59
C SER A 61 8.28 0.69 0.68
N ILE A 62 8.31 0.03 -0.47
CA ILE A 62 7.14 -0.14 -1.34
C ILE A 62 7.08 -1.59 -1.78
N ALA A 63 5.98 -2.24 -1.45
CA ALA A 63 5.63 -3.55 -1.99
C ALA A 63 4.66 -3.38 -3.16
N VAL A 64 4.85 -4.19 -4.22
CA VAL A 64 3.98 -4.21 -5.39
C VAL A 64 3.65 -5.65 -5.76
N ALA A 65 2.37 -6.00 -5.66
CA ALA A 65 1.84 -7.23 -6.25
C ALA A 65 1.43 -6.97 -7.70
N LYS A 66 2.03 -7.71 -8.62
CA LYS A 66 1.72 -7.71 -10.05
C LYS A 66 0.56 -8.65 -10.28
N VAL A 67 -0.54 -8.16 -10.82
CA VAL A 67 -1.79 -8.91 -10.99
C VAL A 67 -2.20 -8.90 -12.46
N ALA A 68 -2.56 -10.07 -12.97
CA ALA A 68 -2.99 -10.25 -14.37
C ALA A 68 -4.39 -9.71 -14.64
N ALA A 69 -4.78 -9.61 -15.89
CA ALA A 69 -6.12 -9.14 -16.30
C ALA A 69 -7.26 -10.06 -15.82
N ASP A 70 -6.98 -11.33 -15.56
CA ASP A 70 -7.93 -12.29 -14.96
C ASP A 70 -7.88 -12.31 -13.42
N PHE A 71 -7.23 -11.32 -12.82
CA PHE A 71 -7.03 -11.12 -11.39
C PHE A 71 -6.06 -12.10 -10.71
N ALA A 72 -5.36 -12.96 -11.45
CA ALA A 72 -4.36 -13.86 -10.87
C ALA A 72 -3.12 -13.08 -10.39
N LEU A 73 -2.63 -13.41 -9.19
CA LEU A 73 -1.34 -12.91 -8.69
C LEU A 73 -0.22 -13.52 -9.53
N LEU A 74 0.62 -12.68 -10.13
CA LEU A 74 1.78 -13.08 -10.93
C LEU A 74 3.06 -13.09 -10.09
N ASP A 75 3.25 -12.05 -9.27
CA ASP A 75 4.46 -11.82 -8.50
C ASP A 75 4.23 -10.75 -7.43
N LEU A 76 5.06 -10.73 -6.38
CA LEU A 76 5.12 -9.67 -5.38
C LEU A 76 6.58 -9.28 -5.15
N VAL A 77 6.88 -8.01 -5.31
CA VAL A 77 8.24 -7.47 -5.22
C VAL A 77 8.32 -6.33 -4.21
N ILE A 78 9.46 -6.22 -3.53
CA ILE A 78 9.84 -5.03 -2.76
C ILE A 78 10.82 -4.21 -3.61
N LEU A 79 10.56 -2.91 -3.68
CA LEU A 79 11.39 -2.04 -4.50
C LEU A 79 12.68 -1.63 -3.76
N ASP A 80 13.81 -1.76 -4.45
CA ASP A 80 15.15 -1.41 -3.98
C ASP A 80 15.68 -2.20 -2.76
N GLU A 81 15.08 -3.37 -2.45
CA GLU A 81 15.64 -4.30 -1.47
C GLU A 81 17.02 -4.82 -1.95
N PRO A 82 18.03 -4.94 -1.09
CA PRO A 82 18.09 -4.60 0.33
C PRO A 82 18.66 -3.21 0.62
N THR A 83 18.69 -2.29 -0.34
CA THR A 83 19.43 -1.02 -0.24
C THR A 83 18.60 0.12 0.36
N PHE A 84 17.26 0.11 0.19
CA PHE A 84 16.29 1.02 0.80
C PHE A 84 16.56 2.52 0.55
N ARG A 85 16.87 2.88 -0.69
CA ARG A 85 17.12 4.29 -1.07
C ARG A 85 15.83 4.97 -1.50
N PRO A 86 15.28 5.94 -0.76
CA PRO A 86 13.98 6.55 -1.05
C PRO A 86 13.82 7.09 -2.48
N HIS A 87 14.87 7.69 -3.04
CA HIS A 87 14.86 8.19 -4.42
C HIS A 87 14.80 7.06 -5.46
N GLU A 88 15.50 5.94 -5.22
CA GLU A 88 15.45 4.75 -6.09
C GLU A 88 14.12 4.02 -5.96
N ILE A 89 13.59 3.87 -4.75
CA ILE A 89 12.27 3.29 -4.48
C ILE A 89 11.20 4.04 -5.30
N CYS A 90 11.15 5.36 -5.16
CA CYS A 90 10.24 6.22 -5.92
C CYS A 90 10.45 6.11 -7.44
N SER A 91 11.70 6.16 -7.89
CA SER A 91 12.06 6.04 -9.30
C SER A 91 11.66 4.68 -9.88
N LYS A 92 11.93 3.58 -9.16
CA LYS A 92 11.57 2.22 -9.58
C LYS A 92 10.07 2.01 -9.66
N PHE A 93 9.29 2.60 -8.74
CA PHE A 93 7.83 2.53 -8.79
C PHE A 93 7.29 3.14 -10.09
N TRP A 94 7.62 4.39 -10.37
CA TRP A 94 7.12 5.10 -11.54
C TRP A 94 7.65 4.55 -12.87
N ARG A 95 8.92 4.15 -12.91
CA ARG A 95 9.52 3.49 -14.08
C ARG A 95 8.89 2.11 -14.32
N GLY A 96 8.62 1.34 -13.28
CA GLY A 96 7.90 0.07 -13.35
C GLY A 96 6.50 0.26 -13.91
N TRP A 97 5.74 1.23 -13.38
CA TRP A 97 4.41 1.56 -13.87
C TRP A 97 4.41 1.92 -15.38
N GLN A 98 5.39 2.68 -15.83
CA GLN A 98 5.53 3.00 -17.27
C GLN A 98 5.95 1.78 -18.10
N ALA A 99 6.93 1.01 -17.63
CA ALA A 99 7.49 -0.13 -18.35
C ALA A 99 6.48 -1.26 -18.57
N TYR A 100 5.56 -1.44 -17.62
CA TYR A 100 4.45 -2.40 -17.73
C TYR A 100 3.18 -1.79 -18.40
N ASN A 101 3.34 -0.72 -19.15
CA ASN A 101 2.27 -0.07 -19.91
C ASN A 101 1.14 0.48 -19.03
N LYS A 102 1.50 1.05 -17.87
CA LYS A 102 0.61 1.75 -16.94
C LYS A 102 -0.53 0.87 -16.44
N PRO A 103 -0.23 -0.25 -15.74
CA PRO A 103 -1.27 -1.04 -15.11
C PRO A 103 -2.10 -0.19 -14.17
N THR A 104 -3.37 -0.53 -14.00
CA THR A 104 -4.23 0.15 -13.02
C THR A 104 -3.62 -0.01 -11.62
N LEU A 105 -3.36 1.10 -10.96
CA LEU A 105 -2.93 1.11 -9.56
C LEU A 105 -4.08 0.69 -8.66
N VAL A 106 -3.81 -0.10 -7.64
CA VAL A 106 -4.78 -0.52 -6.63
C VAL A 106 -4.16 -0.32 -5.25
N SER A 107 -4.87 0.36 -4.36
CA SER A 107 -4.42 0.61 -2.98
C SER A 107 -5.60 0.65 -2.01
N PHE A 108 -5.31 0.66 -0.73
CA PHE A 108 -6.30 0.92 0.32
C PHE A 108 -6.03 2.27 0.97
N ASN A 109 -6.86 3.27 0.71
CA ASN A 109 -6.70 4.67 1.13
C ASN A 109 -5.47 5.38 0.51
N GLY A 110 -4.93 4.86 -0.59
CA GLY A 110 -3.72 5.40 -1.21
C GLY A 110 -3.92 6.78 -1.86
N ARG A 111 -5.16 7.18 -2.18
CA ARG A 111 -5.43 8.55 -2.63
C ARG A 111 -5.21 9.57 -1.52
N GLY A 112 -5.45 9.18 -0.29
CA GLY A 112 -5.27 10.04 0.87
C GLY A 112 -3.83 10.08 1.38
N PHE A 113 -3.00 9.09 1.04
CA PHE A 113 -1.67 8.94 1.61
C PHE A 113 -0.58 8.55 0.59
N ASP A 114 -0.64 7.36 0.02
CA ASP A 114 0.43 6.77 -0.78
C ASP A 114 0.74 7.57 -2.05
N ILE A 115 -0.29 7.87 -2.83
CA ILE A 115 -0.13 8.61 -4.08
C ILE A 115 0.39 10.04 -3.84
N PRO A 116 -0.19 10.85 -2.95
CA PRO A 116 0.35 12.16 -2.61
C PRO A 116 1.80 12.10 -2.11
N MET A 117 2.16 11.08 -1.35
CA MET A 117 3.54 10.88 -0.88
C MET A 117 4.48 10.56 -2.04
N LEU A 118 4.10 9.66 -2.96
CA LEU A 118 4.89 9.35 -4.17
C LEU A 118 5.04 10.55 -5.11
N GLU A 119 4.00 11.38 -5.26
CA GLU A 119 4.05 12.62 -6.02
C GLU A 119 5.02 13.63 -5.37
N LEU A 120 4.95 13.78 -4.05
CA LEU A 120 5.83 14.67 -3.30
C LEU A 120 7.28 14.17 -3.29
N ALA A 121 7.50 12.85 -3.16
CA ALA A 121 8.83 12.25 -3.29
C ALA A 121 9.40 12.45 -4.71
N ALA A 122 8.58 12.30 -5.75
CA ALA A 122 8.99 12.59 -7.12
C ALA A 122 9.38 14.07 -7.30
N PHE A 123 8.60 14.99 -6.74
CA PHE A 123 8.93 16.42 -6.71
C PHE A 123 10.26 16.68 -6.01
N ARG A 124 10.46 16.10 -4.82
CA ARG A 124 11.68 16.23 -4.02
C ARG A 124 12.94 15.72 -4.75
N PHE A 125 12.81 14.58 -5.43
CA PHE A 125 13.92 13.91 -6.09
C PHE A 125 14.10 14.26 -7.57
N GLY A 126 13.29 15.19 -8.10
CA GLY A 126 13.38 15.63 -9.49
C GLY A 126 12.96 14.56 -10.51
N ILE A 127 12.03 13.67 -10.16
CA ILE A 127 11.51 12.62 -11.03
C ILE A 127 10.37 13.16 -11.86
N SER A 128 10.49 13.09 -13.18
CA SER A 128 9.47 13.57 -14.12
C SER A 128 8.36 12.55 -14.32
N LEU A 129 7.09 13.00 -14.18
CA LEU A 129 5.89 12.16 -14.27
C LEU A 129 4.88 12.69 -15.31
N PRO A 130 5.28 12.97 -16.56
CA PRO A 130 4.38 13.60 -17.53
C PRO A 130 3.17 12.73 -17.85
N GLN A 131 3.32 11.42 -17.86
CA GLN A 131 2.23 10.48 -18.19
C GLN A 131 1.24 10.29 -17.04
N TRP A 132 1.66 10.55 -15.80
CA TRP A 132 0.79 10.49 -14.62
C TRP A 132 -0.02 11.78 -14.50
N PHE A 133 0.62 12.94 -14.63
CA PHE A 133 -0.05 14.23 -14.56
C PHE A 133 -0.87 14.54 -15.81
N ALA A 134 -0.39 14.15 -17.01
CA ALA A 134 -1.05 14.32 -18.30
C ALA A 134 -1.72 15.69 -18.47
N MET A 135 -0.96 16.77 -18.18
CA MET A 135 -1.48 18.15 -18.09
C MET A 135 -2.06 18.71 -19.39
N ASP A 136 -1.77 18.08 -20.50
CA ASP A 136 -2.27 18.39 -21.86
C ASP A 136 -3.61 17.70 -22.17
N THR A 137 -4.13 16.86 -21.26
CA THR A 137 -5.43 16.20 -21.40
C THR A 137 -6.50 16.84 -20.51
N ARG A 138 -7.78 16.49 -20.76
CA ARG A 138 -8.87 16.94 -19.88
C ARG A 138 -8.68 16.39 -18.47
N SER A 139 -9.05 17.17 -17.46
CA SER A 139 -8.81 16.80 -16.07
C SER A 139 -9.36 15.41 -15.66
N PHE A 140 -10.52 15.03 -16.18
CA PHE A 140 -11.14 13.72 -15.90
C PHE A 140 -10.52 12.54 -16.67
N ASP A 141 -9.70 12.81 -17.71
CA ASP A 141 -8.95 11.79 -18.45
C ASP A 141 -7.55 11.57 -17.85
N GLN A 142 -7.10 12.46 -16.97
CA GLN A 142 -5.79 12.34 -16.33
C GLN A 142 -5.73 11.11 -15.40
N PRO A 143 -4.64 10.34 -15.39
CA PRO A 143 -4.47 9.21 -14.49
C PRO A 143 -4.66 9.56 -13.00
N ARG A 144 -4.20 10.73 -12.56
CA ARG A 144 -4.33 11.19 -11.17
C ARG A 144 -5.72 11.72 -10.81
N TYR A 145 -6.64 11.82 -11.78
CA TYR A 145 -7.99 12.31 -11.48
C TYR A 145 -8.71 11.41 -10.48
N ARG A 146 -9.28 12.01 -9.43
CA ARG A 146 -9.84 11.28 -8.27
C ARG A 146 -10.83 10.17 -8.65
N TYR A 147 -11.64 10.40 -9.66
CA TYR A 147 -12.69 9.45 -10.09
C TYR A 147 -12.29 8.60 -11.30
N ASN A 148 -11.03 8.65 -11.71
CA ASN A 148 -10.53 7.82 -12.81
C ASN A 148 -10.10 6.43 -12.30
N THR A 149 -11.08 5.54 -12.12
CA THR A 149 -10.85 4.16 -11.67
C THR A 149 -10.12 3.28 -12.69
N LYS A 150 -9.98 3.72 -13.94
CA LYS A 150 -9.15 3.02 -14.94
C LYS A 150 -7.65 3.14 -14.65
N SER A 151 -7.25 4.21 -13.97
CA SER A 151 -5.85 4.46 -13.63
C SER A 151 -5.53 4.13 -12.18
N HIS A 152 -6.46 4.37 -11.25
CA HIS A 152 -6.29 4.05 -9.84
C HIS A 152 -7.62 3.67 -9.19
N ILE A 153 -7.67 2.46 -8.66
CA ILE A 153 -8.74 1.93 -7.82
C ILE A 153 -8.31 2.08 -6.36
N ASP A 154 -8.92 3.00 -5.64
CA ASP A 154 -8.77 3.08 -4.19
C ASP A 154 -9.92 2.31 -3.53
N LEU A 155 -9.58 1.22 -2.84
CA LEU A 155 -10.56 0.32 -2.21
C LEU A 155 -11.31 1.02 -1.08
N TYR A 156 -10.65 1.92 -0.35
CA TYR A 156 -11.29 2.74 0.67
C TYR A 156 -12.36 3.67 0.06
N ASP A 157 -12.05 4.32 -1.06
CA ASP A 157 -13.00 5.17 -1.78
C ASP A 157 -14.26 4.39 -2.22
N ILE A 158 -14.08 3.15 -2.73
CA ILE A 158 -15.22 2.30 -3.11
C ILE A 158 -16.05 1.93 -1.88
N LEU A 159 -15.42 1.46 -0.81
CA LEU A 159 -16.11 1.00 0.41
C LEU A 159 -16.76 2.14 1.20
N THR A 160 -16.32 3.38 1.02
CA THR A 160 -16.85 4.56 1.71
C THR A 160 -17.70 5.46 0.83
N ASN A 161 -17.95 5.08 -0.42
CA ASN A 161 -18.56 5.96 -1.41
C ASN A 161 -17.84 7.32 -1.48
N HIS A 162 -16.52 7.27 -1.74
CA HIS A 162 -15.64 8.44 -1.84
C HIS A 162 -15.61 9.32 -0.57
N GLY A 163 -15.63 8.69 0.60
CA GLY A 163 -15.56 9.38 1.88
C GLY A 163 -16.90 9.88 2.41
N ALA A 164 -18.04 9.46 1.82
CA ALA A 164 -19.38 9.76 2.34
C ALA A 164 -19.62 9.09 3.71
N THR A 165 -18.93 7.99 3.99
CA THR A 165 -18.93 7.32 5.29
C THR A 165 -17.49 7.12 5.80
N ARG A 166 -17.35 6.77 7.09
CA ARG A 166 -16.06 6.39 7.66
C ARG A 166 -15.95 4.86 7.71
N PHE A 167 -14.84 4.32 7.24
CA PHE A 167 -14.49 2.91 7.39
C PHE A 167 -13.52 2.75 8.56
N VAL A 168 -14.06 2.52 9.75
CA VAL A 168 -13.27 2.37 10.98
C VAL A 168 -12.64 0.96 11.00
N GLY A 169 -11.36 0.86 11.35
CA GLY A 169 -10.59 -0.40 11.33
C GLY A 169 -9.71 -0.57 10.09
N GLY A 170 -9.92 0.22 9.04
CA GLY A 170 -9.04 0.27 7.87
C GLY A 170 -8.85 -1.08 7.17
N LEU A 171 -7.68 -1.28 6.57
CA LEU A 171 -7.32 -2.52 5.88
C LEU A 171 -7.42 -3.75 6.79
N ASN A 172 -7.02 -3.62 8.05
CA ASN A 172 -7.11 -4.71 9.03
C ASN A 172 -8.55 -5.26 9.16
N LEU A 173 -9.55 -4.37 9.30
CA LEU A 173 -10.95 -4.80 9.33
C LEU A 173 -11.36 -5.44 8.01
N ALA A 174 -11.03 -4.83 6.87
CA ALA A 174 -11.42 -5.34 5.56
C ALA A 174 -10.85 -6.75 5.30
N ALA A 175 -9.58 -6.98 5.63
CA ALA A 175 -8.91 -8.28 5.54
C ALA A 175 -9.53 -9.30 6.50
N SER A 176 -9.77 -8.91 7.76
CA SER A 176 -10.37 -9.79 8.77
C SER A 176 -11.79 -10.26 8.39
N LEU A 177 -12.59 -9.42 7.75
CA LEU A 177 -13.91 -9.82 7.21
C LEU A 177 -13.81 -10.94 6.17
N LEU A 178 -12.64 -11.11 5.55
CA LEU A 178 -12.35 -12.15 4.55
C LEU A 178 -11.56 -13.32 5.13
N GLY A 179 -11.39 -13.38 6.46
CA GLY A 179 -10.57 -14.38 7.11
C GLY A 179 -9.09 -14.27 6.75
N LYS A 180 -8.60 -13.10 6.36
CA LYS A 180 -7.17 -12.88 6.13
C LYS A 180 -6.52 -12.38 7.41
N PRO A 181 -5.19 -12.55 7.56
CA PRO A 181 -4.49 -12.24 8.80
C PRO A 181 -4.73 -10.81 9.30
N GLY A 182 -4.86 -9.85 8.38
CA GLY A 182 -4.85 -8.46 8.76
C GLY A 182 -3.48 -8.06 9.33
N LYS A 183 -3.49 -7.10 10.23
CA LYS A 183 -2.26 -6.70 10.89
C LYS A 183 -1.76 -7.81 11.81
N LEU A 184 -0.55 -8.28 11.53
CA LEU A 184 0.22 -9.13 12.43
C LEU A 184 0.71 -8.30 13.63
N ASP A 185 1.89 -8.59 14.16
CA ASP A 185 2.43 -7.91 15.35
C ASP A 185 2.85 -6.44 15.11
N THR A 186 3.10 -6.05 13.86
CA THR A 186 3.54 -4.71 13.49
C THR A 186 2.35 -3.80 13.16
N GLN A 187 2.44 -2.54 13.57
CA GLN A 187 1.47 -1.51 13.25
C GLN A 187 2.18 -0.29 12.65
N GLY A 188 1.52 0.45 11.76
CA GLY A 188 2.12 1.57 11.04
C GLY A 188 2.78 2.64 11.93
N PHE A 189 2.27 2.86 13.16
CA PHE A 189 2.91 3.79 14.10
C PHE A 189 4.27 3.29 14.64
N MET A 190 4.59 2.00 14.52
CA MET A 190 5.86 1.40 14.95
C MET A 190 6.96 1.55 13.89
N VAL A 191 6.60 1.85 12.64
CA VAL A 191 7.53 1.90 11.50
C VAL A 191 8.67 2.89 11.72
N GLN A 192 8.39 4.05 12.32
CA GLN A 192 9.42 5.05 12.64
C GLN A 192 10.46 4.49 13.61
N ASP A 193 10.03 3.82 14.66
CA ASP A 193 10.93 3.25 15.68
C ASP A 193 11.70 2.06 15.11
N MET A 194 11.05 1.20 14.32
CA MET A 194 11.71 0.10 13.61
C MET A 194 12.79 0.61 12.64
N PHE A 195 12.52 1.70 11.95
CA PHE A 195 13.49 2.33 11.06
C PHE A 195 14.70 2.88 11.84
N ASN A 196 14.46 3.54 12.96
CA ASN A 196 15.51 4.04 13.83
C ASN A 196 16.38 2.90 14.43
N ASP A 197 15.76 1.74 14.68
CA ASP A 197 16.43 0.51 15.14
C ASP A 197 17.15 -0.25 14.01
N GLY A 198 17.05 0.19 12.76
CA GLY A 198 17.65 -0.47 11.59
C GLY A 198 16.91 -1.74 11.12
N LYS A 199 15.65 -1.96 11.52
CA LYS A 199 14.82 -3.13 11.21
C LYS A 199 14.15 -3.04 9.86
N LEU A 200 14.90 -2.67 8.82
CA LEU A 200 14.35 -2.42 7.47
C LEU A 200 13.76 -3.69 6.83
N ALA A 201 14.34 -4.84 7.09
CA ALA A 201 13.81 -6.12 6.58
C ALA A 201 12.42 -6.43 7.16
N GLU A 202 12.23 -6.19 8.46
CA GLU A 202 10.93 -6.37 9.14
C GLU A 202 9.87 -5.40 8.62
N ILE A 203 10.25 -4.15 8.28
CA ILE A 203 9.36 -3.17 7.64
C ILE A 203 8.93 -3.65 6.26
N ASN A 204 9.84 -4.23 5.47
CA ASN A 204 9.50 -4.82 4.18
C ASN A 204 8.54 -6.01 4.33
N ASP A 205 8.76 -6.84 5.32
CA ASP A 205 7.91 -8.00 5.59
C ASP A 205 6.49 -7.55 5.99
N TYR A 206 6.39 -6.48 6.77
CA TYR A 206 5.11 -5.85 7.09
C TYR A 206 4.42 -5.33 5.82
N CYS A 207 5.10 -4.55 5.01
CA CYS A 207 4.59 -4.02 3.74
C CYS A 207 4.15 -5.14 2.77
N ARG A 208 4.87 -6.29 2.72
CA ARG A 208 4.47 -7.48 1.95
C ARG A 208 3.10 -8.02 2.39
N CYS A 209 2.89 -8.11 3.70
CA CYS A 209 1.64 -8.63 4.27
C CYS A 209 0.47 -7.68 3.97
N ASP A 210 0.66 -6.38 4.12
CA ASP A 210 -0.38 -5.39 3.84
C ASP A 210 -0.76 -5.38 2.34
N VAL A 211 0.20 -5.60 1.43
CA VAL A 211 -0.10 -5.76 -0.01
C VAL A 211 -0.87 -7.05 -0.30
N LEU A 212 -0.58 -8.16 0.39
CA LEU A 212 -1.38 -9.40 0.23
C LEU A 212 -2.81 -9.18 0.73
N ASP A 213 -2.99 -8.55 1.88
CA ASP A 213 -4.32 -8.23 2.40
C ASP A 213 -5.08 -7.29 1.47
N THR A 214 -4.40 -6.26 0.95
CA THR A 214 -4.97 -5.34 -0.06
C THR A 214 -5.38 -6.09 -1.32
N TYR A 215 -4.60 -7.07 -1.78
CA TYR A 215 -4.95 -7.89 -2.93
C TYR A 215 -6.21 -8.75 -2.66
N PHE A 216 -6.36 -9.36 -1.50
CA PHE A 216 -7.58 -10.12 -1.18
C PHE A 216 -8.80 -9.22 -1.05
N VAL A 217 -8.65 -8.04 -0.46
CA VAL A 217 -9.72 -7.02 -0.42
C VAL A 217 -10.07 -6.55 -1.83
N PHE A 218 -9.08 -6.39 -2.72
CA PHE A 218 -9.30 -6.07 -4.14
C PHE A 218 -10.12 -7.15 -4.83
N LEU A 219 -9.79 -8.43 -4.70
CA LEU A 219 -10.56 -9.52 -5.28
C LEU A 219 -12.03 -9.48 -4.84
N ARG A 220 -12.29 -9.33 -3.53
CA ARG A 220 -13.65 -9.26 -3.00
C ARG A 220 -14.38 -7.99 -3.45
N THR A 221 -13.67 -6.88 -3.58
CA THR A 221 -14.23 -5.65 -4.14
C THR A 221 -14.62 -5.85 -5.60
N MET A 222 -13.85 -6.60 -6.38
CA MET A 222 -14.22 -6.94 -7.75
C MET A 222 -15.46 -7.85 -7.83
N VAL A 223 -15.68 -8.71 -6.84
CA VAL A 223 -16.97 -9.43 -6.71
C VAL A 223 -18.10 -8.46 -6.40
N LEU A 224 -17.91 -7.56 -5.44
CA LEU A 224 -18.90 -6.57 -5.03
C LEU A 224 -19.40 -5.69 -6.20
N VAL A 225 -18.47 -5.27 -7.07
CA VAL A 225 -18.79 -4.42 -8.23
C VAL A 225 -19.17 -5.21 -9.50
N GLY A 226 -19.25 -6.55 -9.42
CA GLY A 226 -19.71 -7.43 -10.51
C GLY A 226 -18.67 -7.75 -11.58
N ASN A 227 -17.39 -7.42 -11.37
CA ASN A 227 -16.31 -7.70 -12.31
C ASN A 227 -15.67 -9.09 -12.13
N LEU A 228 -15.99 -9.78 -11.04
CA LEU A 228 -15.47 -11.10 -10.70
C LEU A 228 -16.59 -11.94 -10.09
N SER A 229 -16.72 -13.23 -10.47
CA SER A 229 -17.64 -14.12 -9.77
C SER A 229 -17.06 -14.60 -8.44
N LEU A 230 -17.92 -14.88 -7.46
CA LEU A 230 -17.50 -15.39 -6.15
C LEU A 230 -16.72 -16.72 -6.30
N THR A 231 -17.15 -17.63 -7.18
CA THR A 231 -16.45 -18.88 -7.45
C THR A 231 -15.04 -18.66 -8.00
N LYS A 232 -14.89 -17.70 -8.91
CA LYS A 232 -13.56 -17.38 -9.45
C LYS A 232 -12.66 -16.71 -8.39
N GLU A 233 -13.22 -15.83 -7.56
CA GLU A 233 -12.50 -15.22 -6.41
C GLU A 233 -11.96 -16.31 -5.47
N GLN A 234 -12.79 -17.28 -5.07
CA GLN A 234 -12.38 -18.40 -4.22
C GLN A 234 -11.22 -19.22 -4.83
N SER A 235 -11.30 -19.48 -6.15
CA SER A 235 -10.22 -20.15 -6.86
C SER A 235 -8.92 -19.33 -6.84
N LEU A 236 -9.00 -18.01 -7.01
CA LEU A 236 -7.84 -17.11 -6.96
C LEU A 236 -7.24 -17.05 -5.55
N VAL A 237 -8.08 -16.99 -4.52
CA VAL A 237 -7.66 -17.03 -3.11
C VAL A 237 -6.88 -18.32 -2.82
N LYS A 238 -7.40 -19.48 -3.24
CA LYS A 238 -6.71 -20.77 -3.10
C LYS A 238 -5.37 -20.78 -3.82
N ASN A 239 -5.35 -20.39 -5.09
CA ASN A 239 -4.12 -20.36 -5.90
C ASN A 239 -3.06 -19.44 -5.29
N THR A 240 -3.49 -18.29 -4.73
CA THR A 240 -2.58 -17.36 -4.07
C THR A 240 -2.06 -17.92 -2.76
N ARG A 241 -2.89 -18.62 -1.96
CA ARG A 241 -2.42 -19.33 -0.77
C ARG A 241 -1.34 -20.34 -1.13
N ASP A 242 -1.55 -21.16 -2.16
CA ASP A 242 -0.58 -22.12 -2.67
C ASP A 242 0.71 -21.43 -3.16
N TRP A 243 0.59 -20.22 -3.74
CA TRP A 243 1.75 -19.41 -4.15
C TRP A 243 2.53 -18.92 -2.92
N ILE A 244 1.85 -18.39 -1.91
CA ILE A 244 2.47 -17.94 -0.64
C ILE A 244 3.20 -19.10 0.04
N GLU A 245 2.60 -20.29 0.09
CA GLU A 245 3.19 -21.48 0.68
C GLU A 245 4.50 -21.87 -0.03
N ARG A 246 4.52 -21.86 -1.36
CA ARG A 246 5.76 -22.13 -2.13
C ARG A 246 6.86 -21.08 -1.91
N GLN A 247 6.51 -19.83 -1.60
CA GLN A 247 7.48 -18.77 -1.34
C GLN A 247 7.96 -18.74 0.12
N SER A 248 7.27 -19.43 1.01
CA SER A 248 7.49 -19.33 2.47
C SER A 248 8.84 -19.86 2.95
N GLU A 249 9.52 -20.69 2.16
CA GLU A 249 10.90 -21.14 2.46
C GLU A 249 11.91 -19.99 2.24
N ALA A 250 11.73 -19.22 1.18
CA ALA A 250 12.60 -18.10 0.84
C ALA A 250 12.24 -16.80 1.59
N ILE A 251 10.98 -16.65 1.98
CA ILE A 251 10.43 -15.44 2.62
C ILE A 251 9.71 -15.86 3.90
N PRO A 252 10.42 -15.93 5.05
CA PRO A 252 9.91 -16.53 6.30
C PRO A 252 8.62 -15.89 6.84
N ILE A 253 8.39 -14.60 6.61
CA ILE A 253 7.17 -13.93 7.06
C ILE A 253 5.90 -14.58 6.49
N TYR A 254 5.98 -15.22 5.32
CA TYR A 254 4.85 -15.93 4.74
C TYR A 254 4.41 -17.15 5.55
N GLN A 255 5.31 -17.76 6.33
CA GLN A 255 4.92 -18.83 7.28
C GLN A 255 4.03 -18.24 8.39
N GLN A 256 4.43 -17.09 8.94
CA GLN A 256 3.64 -16.40 9.95
C GLN A 256 2.30 -15.91 9.38
N TYR A 257 2.30 -15.38 8.15
CA TYR A 257 1.09 -14.98 7.44
C TYR A 257 0.12 -16.14 7.28
N LEU A 258 0.60 -17.32 6.85
CA LEU A 258 -0.22 -18.54 6.71
C LEU A 258 -0.70 -19.10 8.06
N ALA A 259 0.11 -18.99 9.12
CA ALA A 259 -0.28 -19.45 10.46
C ALA A 259 -1.46 -18.63 11.04
N ASN A 260 -1.60 -17.37 10.61
CA ASN A 260 -2.71 -16.50 11.00
C ASN A 260 -3.84 -16.47 9.96
N TRP A 261 -3.76 -17.30 8.93
CA TRP A 261 -4.78 -17.39 7.88
C TRP A 261 -6.05 -18.03 8.43
N GLY A 262 -7.15 -17.29 8.40
CA GLY A 262 -8.49 -17.82 8.69
C GLY A 262 -9.23 -18.16 7.39
N ASP A 263 -10.26 -18.99 7.52
CA ASP A 263 -11.13 -19.37 6.40
C ASP A 263 -12.39 -18.51 6.41
N TRP A 264 -12.63 -17.84 5.29
CA TRP A 264 -13.93 -17.27 5.03
C TRP A 264 -14.88 -18.41 4.57
N ARG A 265 -15.97 -18.64 5.32
CA ARG A 265 -16.97 -19.64 4.97
C ARG A 265 -17.99 -19.03 3.99
N ASN A 266 -18.20 -19.70 2.87
CA ASN A 266 -19.21 -19.29 1.91
C ASN A 266 -20.61 -19.51 2.51
N PRO A 267 -21.39 -18.47 2.83
CA PRO A 267 -22.72 -18.64 3.44
C PRO A 267 -23.76 -19.16 2.44
N TRP A 268 -23.43 -19.21 1.15
CA TRP A 268 -24.30 -19.71 0.10
C TRP A 268 -24.09 -21.20 -0.21
N GLU A 269 -23.05 -21.80 0.36
CA GLU A 269 -22.88 -23.26 0.32
C GLU A 269 -23.76 -23.85 1.43
N THR A 270 -24.83 -24.57 1.05
CA THR A 270 -25.62 -25.35 2.00
C THR A 270 -24.71 -26.41 2.64
N ALA A 271 -24.66 -26.43 3.97
CA ALA A 271 -24.05 -27.55 4.67
C ALA A 271 -24.82 -28.82 4.27
N GLU A 272 -24.17 -29.70 3.47
CA GLU A 272 -24.66 -31.06 3.26
C GLU A 272 -24.63 -31.87 4.55
#